data_ede68c6c961d106b21d05133f51a9e68
#
_entry.id   ede68c6c961d106b21d05133f51a9e68
#
_cell.length_a   1.000
_cell.length_b   1.000
_cell.length_c   1.000
_cell.angle_alpha   90.00
_cell.angle_beta   90.00
_cell.angle_gamma   90.00
#
_symmetry.space_group_name_H-M   'P 1'
#
loop_
_entity.id
_entity.type
_entity.pdbx_description
1 polymer ?
#
loop_
_entity_poly.entity_id
_entity_poly.type
_entity_poly.pdbx_seq_one_letter_code
_entity_poly.pdbx_strand_id
1 'polypeptide(L)'
;IYGSSAYERAEAAILGVYQALIESRTPFEMVHDRLMDSGHLAPLRTLILPNTAALSDEQCDQVRDFVARGGGLVATLETSSYDADGRRRSTFGLADVFGVDPAGDSPTVEGPLKNGYLWVEHGSPTAPDLLMGLEDAQRLIYGGYQLQVKAREGVIFEAPPLTLVPPYPDLPMEEVYPRHPRTDIPGLYCRRYGKGRVVYIPWDLDRVFWEVLHPDHGRLLANAVRWVTNSPLPVTVSGPGVLDVTAWRSPSAITVHL
;
A
#
# COMPACT_ATOMS: atom_id res chain seq x y z
N ILE A 1 -13.53 -13.67 16.87
CA ILE A 1 -14.50 -12.60 17.14
C ILE A 1 -14.35 -11.54 16.05
N TYR A 2 -14.68 -11.91 14.82
CA TYR A 2 -14.72 -10.93 13.73
C TYR A 2 -16.19 -10.64 13.47
N GLY A 3 -16.65 -9.43 13.80
CA GLY A 3 -17.91 -8.92 13.26
C GLY A 3 -17.78 -8.83 11.74
N SER A 4 -18.89 -8.89 11.02
CA SER A 4 -18.95 -8.79 9.55
C SER A 4 -18.08 -7.64 8.99
N SER A 5 -18.02 -6.50 9.70
CA SER A 5 -17.23 -5.34 9.31
C SER A 5 -15.70 -5.56 9.31
N ALA A 6 -15.16 -6.47 10.12
CA ALA A 6 -13.73 -6.75 10.15
C ALA A 6 -13.33 -7.68 8.98
N TYR A 7 -14.18 -8.67 8.69
CA TYR A 7 -14.02 -9.53 7.52
C TYR A 7 -14.07 -8.72 6.22
N GLU A 8 -15.08 -7.88 6.06
CA GLU A 8 -15.23 -6.99 4.90
C GLU A 8 -14.00 -6.11 4.68
N ARG A 9 -13.42 -5.54 5.76
CA ARG A 9 -12.21 -4.70 5.64
C ARG A 9 -10.97 -5.49 5.21
N ALA A 10 -10.80 -6.71 5.69
CA ALA A 10 -9.68 -7.55 5.30
C ALA A 10 -9.84 -8.09 3.87
N GLU A 11 -11.01 -8.61 3.54
CA GLU A 11 -11.29 -9.16 2.21
C GLU A 11 -11.26 -8.08 1.13
N ALA A 12 -11.91 -6.94 1.35
CA ALA A 12 -11.93 -5.84 0.39
C ALA A 12 -10.53 -5.28 0.10
N ALA A 13 -9.63 -5.26 1.07
CA ALA A 13 -8.24 -4.87 0.86
C ALA A 13 -7.51 -5.84 -0.08
N ILE A 14 -7.68 -7.15 0.13
CA ILE A 14 -7.11 -8.18 -0.74
C ILE A 14 -7.68 -8.07 -2.16
N LEU A 15 -9.01 -7.93 -2.29
CA LEU A 15 -9.68 -7.81 -3.57
C LEU A 15 -9.27 -6.55 -4.33
N GLY A 16 -9.05 -5.43 -3.62
CA GLY A 16 -8.57 -4.20 -4.24
C GLY A 16 -7.16 -4.33 -4.81
N VAL A 17 -6.23 -4.94 -4.08
CA VAL A 17 -4.90 -5.23 -4.62
C VAL A 17 -5.00 -6.21 -5.80
N TYR A 18 -5.77 -7.28 -5.67
CA TYR A 18 -6.01 -8.25 -6.74
C TYR A 18 -6.49 -7.55 -8.02
N GLN A 19 -7.54 -6.73 -7.91
CA GLN A 19 -8.10 -5.99 -9.03
C GLN A 19 -7.07 -5.02 -9.67
N ALA A 20 -6.31 -4.29 -8.84
CA ALA A 20 -5.29 -3.37 -9.35
C ALA A 20 -4.18 -4.09 -10.14
N LEU A 21 -3.77 -5.28 -9.69
CA LEU A 21 -2.77 -6.08 -10.38
C LEU A 21 -3.29 -6.65 -11.71
N ILE A 22 -4.55 -7.08 -11.77
CA ILE A 22 -5.18 -7.52 -13.01
C ILE A 22 -5.32 -6.35 -13.99
N GLU A 23 -5.84 -5.21 -13.56
CA GLU A 23 -5.99 -4.04 -14.43
C GLU A 23 -4.65 -3.53 -14.97
N SER A 24 -3.60 -3.58 -14.14
CA SER A 24 -2.23 -3.22 -14.55
C SER A 24 -1.50 -4.33 -15.30
N ARG A 25 -2.12 -5.51 -15.47
CA ARG A 25 -1.54 -6.70 -16.10
C ARG A 25 -0.20 -7.11 -15.49
N THR A 26 -0.09 -6.93 -14.18
CA THR A 26 1.09 -7.32 -13.41
C THR A 26 0.97 -8.78 -13.00
N PRO A 27 1.84 -9.69 -13.46
CA PRO A 27 1.79 -11.08 -13.03
C PRO A 27 2.06 -11.20 -11.53
N PHE A 28 1.23 -11.95 -10.83
CA PHE A 28 1.35 -12.16 -9.39
C PHE A 28 0.91 -13.56 -8.99
N GLU A 29 1.22 -13.95 -7.78
CA GLU A 29 0.69 -15.12 -7.10
C GLU A 29 0.25 -14.77 -5.69
N MET A 30 -0.69 -15.51 -5.15
CA MET A 30 -1.14 -15.37 -3.76
C MET A 30 -0.35 -16.34 -2.88
N VAL A 31 0.34 -15.81 -1.90
CA VAL A 31 1.08 -16.61 -0.91
C VAL A 31 0.24 -16.78 0.34
N HIS A 32 0.01 -18.03 0.75
CA HIS A 32 -0.67 -18.31 2.01
C HIS A 32 0.26 -17.92 3.19
N ASP A 33 -0.30 -17.40 4.26
CA ASP A 33 0.42 -16.93 5.45
C ASP A 33 1.39 -17.98 6.05
N ARG A 34 1.03 -19.26 5.97
CA ARG A 34 1.88 -20.38 6.41
C ARG A 34 3.07 -20.68 5.49
N LEU A 35 3.09 -20.07 4.30
CA LEU A 35 4.15 -20.22 3.31
C LEU A 35 5.02 -18.97 3.20
N MET A 36 4.94 -18.09 4.18
CA MET A 36 5.77 -16.89 4.27
C MET A 36 7.18 -17.21 4.80
N ASP A 37 7.81 -18.22 4.29
CA ASP A 37 9.20 -18.58 4.62
C ASP A 37 10.20 -18.13 3.55
N SER A 38 11.47 -18.19 3.88
CA SER A 38 12.54 -17.73 2.99
C SER A 38 12.59 -18.47 1.66
N GLY A 39 12.19 -19.74 1.62
CA GLY A 39 12.21 -20.57 0.41
C GLY A 39 11.10 -20.14 -0.56
N HIS A 40 9.88 -19.93 -0.06
CA HIS A 40 8.75 -19.50 -0.87
C HIS A 40 8.86 -18.04 -1.29
N LEU A 41 9.43 -17.17 -0.44
CA LEU A 41 9.63 -15.76 -0.78
C LEU A 41 10.81 -15.50 -1.70
N ALA A 42 11.81 -16.40 -1.75
CA ALA A 42 13.04 -16.20 -2.51
C ALA A 42 12.84 -15.92 -4.02
N PRO A 43 11.90 -16.56 -4.74
CA PRO A 43 11.68 -16.29 -6.15
C PRO A 43 10.91 -14.98 -6.42
N LEU A 44 10.27 -14.42 -5.40
CA LEU A 44 9.45 -13.23 -5.53
C LEU A 44 10.31 -11.96 -5.55
N ARG A 45 9.87 -10.95 -6.26
CA ARG A 45 10.52 -9.64 -6.31
C ARG A 45 9.88 -8.63 -5.37
N THR A 46 8.57 -8.78 -5.15
CA THR A 46 7.77 -7.85 -4.36
C THR A 46 6.79 -8.66 -3.51
N LEU A 47 6.63 -8.25 -2.27
CA LEU A 47 5.60 -8.71 -1.36
C LEU A 47 4.60 -7.56 -1.17
N ILE A 48 3.31 -7.89 -1.20
CA ILE A 48 2.24 -6.95 -0.93
C ILE A 48 1.46 -7.47 0.28
N LEU A 49 1.29 -6.63 1.27
CA LEU A 49 0.56 -6.92 2.51
C LEU A 49 -0.68 -6.01 2.59
N PRO A 50 -1.81 -6.41 1.95
CA PRO A 50 -3.03 -5.60 1.95
C PRO A 50 -3.70 -5.68 3.30
N ASN A 51 -3.57 -4.63 4.11
CA ASN A 51 -4.09 -4.55 5.48
C ASN A 51 -3.89 -5.84 6.29
N THR A 52 -2.73 -6.48 6.15
CA THR A 52 -2.39 -7.74 6.83
C THR A 52 -2.09 -7.44 8.30
N ALA A 53 -3.16 -7.22 9.07
CA ALA A 53 -3.09 -6.65 10.41
C ALA A 53 -2.37 -7.55 11.42
N ALA A 54 -2.58 -8.87 11.35
CA ALA A 54 -1.96 -9.84 12.25
C ALA A 54 -0.79 -10.56 11.57
N LEU A 55 0.39 -10.45 12.16
CA LEU A 55 1.60 -11.16 11.76
C LEU A 55 2.34 -11.65 13.01
N SER A 56 2.84 -12.88 12.98
CA SER A 56 3.74 -13.38 14.03
C SER A 56 5.09 -12.64 13.98
N ASP A 57 5.87 -12.76 15.06
CA ASP A 57 7.23 -12.19 15.08
C ASP A 57 8.11 -12.85 14.02
N GLU A 58 7.97 -14.15 13.84
CA GLU A 58 8.68 -14.90 12.81
C GLU A 58 8.33 -14.41 11.39
N GLN A 59 7.04 -14.19 11.11
CA GLN A 59 6.61 -13.63 9.82
C GLN A 59 7.16 -12.21 9.62
N CYS A 60 7.16 -11.38 10.67
CA CYS A 60 7.79 -10.07 10.61
C CYS A 60 9.29 -10.16 10.29
N ASP A 61 10.01 -11.10 10.91
CA ASP A 61 11.44 -11.31 10.64
C ASP A 61 11.69 -11.77 9.21
N GLN A 62 10.85 -12.62 8.66
CA GLN A 62 10.94 -13.06 7.27
C GLN A 62 10.68 -11.93 6.28
N VAL A 63 9.72 -11.06 6.56
CA VAL A 63 9.49 -9.83 5.77
C VAL A 63 10.70 -8.91 5.84
N ARG A 64 11.29 -8.70 7.03
CA ARG A 64 12.52 -7.91 7.19
C ARG A 64 13.65 -8.44 6.32
N ASP A 65 13.90 -9.73 6.44
CA ASP A 65 14.94 -10.41 5.68
C ASP A 65 14.70 -10.33 4.18
N PHE A 66 13.47 -10.52 3.74
CA PHE A 66 13.09 -10.40 2.34
C PHE A 66 13.42 -9.01 1.79
N VAL A 67 12.99 -7.95 2.49
CA VAL A 67 13.24 -6.57 2.06
C VAL A 67 14.72 -6.21 2.17
N ALA A 68 15.39 -6.61 3.25
CA ALA A 68 16.81 -6.32 3.45
C ALA A 68 17.69 -6.90 2.35
N ARG A 69 17.32 -8.07 1.79
CA ARG A 69 18.03 -8.71 0.67
C ARG A 69 17.72 -8.07 -0.69
N GLY A 70 16.75 -7.20 -0.80
CA GLY A 70 16.43 -6.47 -2.03
C GLY A 70 15.00 -6.62 -2.54
N GLY A 71 14.15 -7.34 -1.82
CA GLY A 71 12.72 -7.44 -2.12
C GLY A 71 12.01 -6.10 -1.96
N GLY A 72 10.98 -5.87 -2.77
CA GLY A 72 10.07 -4.73 -2.63
C GLY A 72 8.94 -5.04 -1.64
N LEU A 73 8.48 -4.03 -0.89
CA LEU A 73 7.34 -4.18 0.00
C LEU A 73 6.33 -3.06 -0.21
N VAL A 74 5.07 -3.42 -0.43
CA VAL A 74 3.93 -2.52 -0.30
C VAL A 74 3.07 -3.01 0.86
N ALA A 75 2.75 -2.12 1.79
CA ALA A 75 1.89 -2.43 2.93
C ALA A 75 0.88 -1.31 3.17
N THR A 76 -0.32 -1.68 3.61
CA THR A 76 -1.40 -0.72 3.83
C THR A 76 -1.94 -0.77 5.25
N LEU A 77 -2.47 0.33 5.70
CA LEU A 77 -3.25 0.55 6.93
C LEU A 77 -2.65 -0.11 8.19
N GLU A 78 -3.34 -1.07 8.80
CA GLU A 78 -2.98 -1.71 10.08
C GLU A 78 -1.98 -2.87 9.94
N THR A 79 -1.36 -3.04 8.78
CA THR A 79 -0.41 -4.15 8.58
C THR A 79 0.57 -4.28 9.73
N SER A 80 0.67 -5.49 10.31
CA SER A 80 1.50 -5.86 11.47
C SER A 80 1.17 -5.16 12.81
N SER A 81 -0.05 -4.61 12.96
CA SER A 81 -0.49 -3.99 14.21
C SER A 81 -0.80 -4.99 15.32
N TYR A 82 -0.99 -6.27 14.98
CA TYR A 82 -1.34 -7.34 15.90
C TYR A 82 -0.36 -8.51 15.79
N ASP A 83 -0.20 -9.24 16.88
CA ASP A 83 0.55 -10.50 16.90
C ASP A 83 -0.30 -11.69 16.37
N ALA A 84 0.30 -12.88 16.36
CA ALA A 84 -0.37 -14.09 15.88
C ALA A 84 -1.60 -14.48 16.70
N ASP A 85 -1.67 -14.07 17.95
CA ASP A 85 -2.81 -14.31 18.86
C ASP A 85 -3.90 -13.23 18.70
N GLY A 86 -3.71 -12.24 17.84
CA GLY A 86 -4.61 -11.10 17.65
C GLY A 86 -4.53 -10.06 18.77
N ARG A 87 -3.44 -10.06 19.56
CA ARG A 87 -3.19 -9.01 20.55
C ARG A 87 -2.55 -7.81 19.88
N ARG A 88 -3.09 -6.63 20.16
CA ARG A 88 -2.54 -5.40 19.64
C ARG A 88 -1.13 -5.15 20.14
N ARG A 89 -0.21 -4.82 19.25
CA ARG A 89 1.15 -4.43 19.58
C ARG A 89 1.19 -2.95 20.01
N SER A 90 2.17 -2.58 20.81
CA SER A 90 2.43 -1.17 21.15
C SER A 90 2.94 -0.34 19.97
N THR A 91 3.58 -1.00 19.01
CA THR A 91 3.98 -0.46 17.71
C THR A 91 3.76 -1.51 16.63
N PHE A 92 3.96 -1.17 15.36
CA PHE A 92 3.91 -2.17 14.29
C PHE A 92 4.99 -3.24 14.46
N GLY A 93 4.66 -4.50 14.18
CA GLY A 93 5.67 -5.55 14.06
C GLY A 93 6.76 -5.23 13.03
N LEU A 94 6.43 -4.40 12.03
CA LEU A 94 7.32 -3.95 10.95
C LEU A 94 7.64 -2.44 11.02
N ALA A 95 7.57 -1.82 12.21
CA ALA A 95 7.80 -0.39 12.38
C ALA A 95 9.18 0.07 11.87
N ASP A 96 10.20 -0.75 12.07
CA ASP A 96 11.55 -0.50 11.57
C ASP A 96 11.64 -0.56 10.04
N VAL A 97 10.86 -1.44 9.41
CA VAL A 97 10.77 -1.57 7.95
C VAL A 97 9.98 -0.40 7.35
N PHE A 98 8.83 -0.07 7.93
CA PHE A 98 8.02 1.07 7.49
C PHE A 98 8.70 2.42 7.78
N GLY A 99 9.49 2.48 8.84
CA GLY A 99 10.13 3.71 9.32
C GLY A 99 9.21 4.63 10.11
N VAL A 100 8.03 4.15 10.49
CA VAL A 100 7.04 4.91 11.25
C VAL A 100 6.52 4.09 12.43
N ASP A 101 6.09 4.80 13.47
CA ASP A 101 5.34 4.26 14.60
C ASP A 101 3.90 4.79 14.56
N PRO A 102 2.93 4.05 15.11
CA PRO A 102 1.60 4.59 15.37
C PRO A 102 1.69 5.84 16.25
N ALA A 103 0.89 6.87 15.96
CA ALA A 103 0.84 8.09 16.76
C ALA A 103 -0.24 7.98 17.84
N GLY A 104 0.13 8.38 19.09
CA GLY A 104 -0.77 8.37 20.25
C GLY A 104 -0.85 7.05 20.99
N ASP A 105 -1.50 7.09 22.17
CA ASP A 105 -1.60 5.97 23.10
C ASP A 105 -2.57 4.87 22.66
N SER A 106 -3.48 5.21 21.77
CA SER A 106 -4.39 4.28 21.12
C SER A 106 -4.36 4.57 19.62
N PRO A 107 -3.55 3.84 18.86
CA PRO A 107 -3.55 3.95 17.41
C PRO A 107 -4.87 3.39 16.88
N THR A 108 -5.92 4.17 17.07
CA THR A 108 -7.21 3.91 16.46
C THR A 108 -7.14 4.37 15.01
N VAL A 109 -7.65 3.55 14.13
CA VAL A 109 -8.05 4.02 12.81
C VAL A 109 -9.09 5.12 13.06
N GLU A 110 -8.76 6.35 12.75
CA GLU A 110 -9.76 7.42 12.81
C GLU A 110 -10.96 6.98 11.97
N GLY A 111 -12.16 7.33 12.44
CA GLY A 111 -13.39 7.00 11.75
C GLY A 111 -13.38 7.51 10.30
N PRO A 112 -14.43 7.24 9.53
CA PRO A 112 -14.44 7.51 8.09
C PRO A 112 -14.03 8.96 7.81
N LEU A 113 -12.93 9.12 7.06
CA LEU A 113 -12.44 10.40 6.60
C LEU A 113 -13.37 10.88 5.49
N LYS A 114 -14.47 11.49 5.87
CA LYS A 114 -15.35 12.15 4.90
C LYS A 114 -14.65 13.39 4.35
N ASN A 115 -14.77 13.59 3.05
CA ASN A 115 -14.33 14.81 2.38
C ASN A 115 -12.83 15.13 2.52
N GLY A 116 -11.98 14.11 2.62
CA GLY A 116 -10.53 14.25 2.61
C GLY A 116 -9.95 14.12 1.20
N TYR A 117 -8.81 14.80 0.98
CA TYR A 117 -8.06 14.71 -0.26
C TYR A 117 -6.57 14.52 0.01
N LEU A 118 -5.87 13.98 -0.98
CA LEU A 118 -4.42 14.04 -1.07
C LEU A 118 -4.05 15.08 -2.15
N TRP A 119 -3.20 16.01 -1.79
CA TRP A 119 -2.62 16.96 -2.73
C TRP A 119 -1.49 16.29 -3.50
N VAL A 120 -1.47 16.49 -4.81
CA VAL A 120 -0.43 15.94 -5.69
C VAL A 120 0.78 16.87 -5.69
N GLU A 121 1.93 16.38 -5.25
CA GLU A 121 3.20 17.09 -5.19
C GLU A 121 4.00 16.83 -6.47
N HIS A 122 3.62 17.46 -7.58
CA HIS A 122 4.27 17.29 -8.89
C HIS A 122 5.77 17.56 -8.88
N GLY A 123 6.26 18.38 -7.94
CA GLY A 123 7.68 18.67 -7.78
C GLY A 123 8.46 17.60 -6.98
N SER A 124 7.80 16.59 -6.46
CA SER A 124 8.47 15.51 -5.73
C SER A 124 9.33 14.66 -6.67
N PRO A 125 10.57 14.32 -6.30
CA PRO A 125 11.42 13.41 -7.08
C PRO A 125 10.82 12.02 -7.31
N THR A 126 9.88 11.59 -6.48
CA THR A 126 9.19 10.30 -6.63
C THR A 126 7.91 10.39 -7.48
N ALA A 127 7.44 11.60 -7.79
CA ALA A 127 6.24 11.81 -8.57
C ALA A 127 6.27 11.15 -9.96
N PRO A 128 7.37 11.21 -10.75
CA PRO A 128 7.38 10.59 -12.08
C PRO A 128 7.08 9.09 -12.05
N ASP A 129 7.47 8.40 -11.00
CA ASP A 129 7.25 6.95 -10.88
C ASP A 129 5.92 6.63 -10.18
N LEU A 130 5.65 7.28 -9.05
CA LEU A 130 4.51 6.95 -8.19
C LEU A 130 3.19 7.57 -8.67
N LEU A 131 3.26 8.64 -9.46
CA LEU A 131 2.09 9.31 -10.02
C LEU A 131 1.96 9.14 -11.54
N MET A 132 2.62 8.15 -12.12
CA MET A 132 2.51 7.88 -13.54
C MET A 132 1.06 7.62 -13.96
N GLY A 133 0.58 8.35 -14.97
CA GLY A 133 -0.83 8.34 -15.40
C GLY A 133 -1.75 9.21 -14.53
N LEU A 134 -1.19 10.00 -13.61
CA LEU A 134 -1.89 10.95 -12.74
C LEU A 134 -1.32 12.37 -12.88
N GLU A 135 -0.63 12.66 -14.00
CA GLU A 135 0.09 13.89 -14.22
C GLU A 135 -0.83 15.13 -14.24
N ASP A 136 -2.06 14.96 -14.67
CA ASP A 136 -3.07 16.04 -14.73
C ASP A 136 -3.88 16.18 -13.43
N ALA A 137 -3.73 15.25 -12.50
CA ALA A 137 -4.45 15.28 -11.23
C ALA A 137 -3.84 16.33 -10.29
N GLN A 138 -4.66 17.20 -9.73
CA GLN A 138 -4.24 18.11 -8.66
C GLN A 138 -4.46 17.51 -7.27
N ARG A 139 -5.44 16.65 -7.14
CA ARG A 139 -5.85 16.01 -5.90
C ARG A 139 -6.37 14.61 -6.18
N LEU A 140 -6.12 13.69 -5.25
CA LEU A 140 -6.74 12.37 -5.22
C LEU A 140 -7.75 12.33 -4.08
N ILE A 141 -8.83 11.58 -4.27
CA ILE A 141 -9.76 11.28 -3.18
C ILE A 141 -9.05 10.43 -2.14
N TYR A 142 -9.22 10.79 -0.88
CA TYR A 142 -8.65 10.05 0.24
C TYR A 142 -9.51 8.84 0.62
N GLY A 143 -8.98 7.97 1.47
CA GLY A 143 -9.67 6.77 1.92
C GLY A 143 -10.78 7.00 2.92
N GLY A 144 -11.40 5.93 3.36
CA GLY A 144 -12.40 5.93 4.42
C GLY A 144 -11.77 5.93 5.81
N TYR A 145 -10.59 5.34 5.96
CA TYR A 145 -9.87 5.21 7.24
C TYR A 145 -8.40 5.57 7.07
N GLN A 146 -7.86 6.22 8.09
CA GLN A 146 -6.45 6.53 8.20
C GLN A 146 -5.92 6.11 9.55
N LEU A 147 -4.70 5.61 9.56
CA LEU A 147 -3.93 5.41 10.76
C LEU A 147 -2.97 6.59 10.93
N GLN A 148 -3.07 7.27 12.07
CA GLN A 148 -2.11 8.32 12.40
C GLN A 148 -0.76 7.69 12.72
N VAL A 149 0.27 8.16 12.04
CA VAL A 149 1.63 7.67 12.23
C VAL A 149 2.62 8.83 12.34
N LYS A 150 3.74 8.57 12.99
CA LYS A 150 4.87 9.48 13.10
C LYS A 150 6.14 8.83 12.58
N ALA A 151 6.95 9.59 11.88
CA ALA A 151 8.27 9.15 11.45
C ALA A 151 9.14 8.78 12.65
N ARG A 152 9.88 7.68 12.54
CA ARG A 152 10.87 7.29 13.55
C ARG A 152 12.11 8.16 13.43
N GLU A 153 12.73 8.45 14.56
CA GLU A 153 13.95 9.24 14.60
C GLU A 153 15.08 8.58 13.79
N GLY A 154 15.81 9.38 13.04
CA GLY A 154 16.93 8.91 12.20
C GLY A 154 16.54 8.18 10.92
N VAL A 155 15.26 8.00 10.65
CA VAL A 155 14.80 7.38 9.39
C VAL A 155 14.73 8.41 8.26
N ILE A 156 15.30 8.04 7.11
CA ILE A 156 15.26 8.86 5.91
C ILE A 156 14.18 8.33 4.97
N PHE A 157 13.28 9.22 4.56
CA PHE A 157 12.26 8.94 3.55
C PHE A 157 12.59 9.67 2.25
N GLU A 158 12.13 9.09 1.16
CA GLU A 158 12.02 9.84 -0.10
C GLU A 158 10.96 10.94 0.05
N ALA A 159 11.07 12.02 -0.70
CA ALA A 159 10.06 13.08 -0.65
C ALA A 159 8.68 12.54 -1.08
N PRO A 160 7.63 12.79 -0.31
CA PRO A 160 6.31 12.24 -0.61
C PRO A 160 5.73 12.84 -1.89
N PRO A 161 5.13 12.02 -2.77
CA PRO A 161 4.44 12.53 -3.95
C PRO A 161 3.02 13.04 -3.63
N LEU A 162 2.51 12.70 -2.45
CA LEU A 162 1.16 13.04 -1.98
C LEU A 162 1.22 13.54 -0.55
N THR A 163 0.47 14.60 -0.25
CA THR A 163 0.33 15.16 1.09
C THR A 163 -1.15 15.33 1.47
N LEU A 164 -1.46 15.20 2.75
CA LEU A 164 -2.83 15.26 3.25
C LEU A 164 -3.39 16.67 3.16
N VAL A 165 -4.61 16.78 2.62
CA VAL A 165 -5.50 17.92 2.80
C VAL A 165 -6.56 17.52 3.84
N PRO A 166 -6.61 18.20 5.01
CA PRO A 166 -7.53 17.82 6.06
C PRO A 166 -8.98 17.82 5.59
N PRO A 167 -9.83 16.93 6.13
CA PRO A 167 -11.25 16.91 5.78
C PRO A 167 -11.92 18.23 6.18
N TYR A 168 -12.89 18.63 5.42
CA TYR A 168 -13.75 19.76 5.75
C TYR A 168 -15.06 19.26 6.38
N PRO A 169 -15.72 20.10 7.21
CA PRO A 169 -16.94 19.69 7.89
C PRO A 169 -18.09 19.43 6.89
N ASP A 170 -18.97 18.52 7.27
CA ASP A 170 -20.19 18.20 6.54
C ASP A 170 -21.21 19.32 6.81
N LEU A 171 -21.22 20.33 5.97
CA LEU A 171 -22.05 21.54 6.05
C LEU A 171 -22.97 21.63 4.84
N PRO A 172 -23.97 22.53 4.84
CA PRO A 172 -24.75 22.82 3.66
C PRO A 172 -23.87 23.08 2.43
N MET A 173 -24.34 22.72 1.25
CA MET A 173 -23.56 22.70 0.00
C MET A 173 -22.86 24.03 -0.30
N GLU A 174 -23.50 25.15 0.04
CA GLU A 174 -22.95 26.50 -0.13
C GLU A 174 -21.77 26.82 0.81
N GLU A 175 -21.57 26.03 1.85
CA GLU A 175 -20.47 26.18 2.81
C GLU A 175 -19.44 25.06 2.76
N VAL A 176 -19.65 24.06 1.89
CA VAL A 176 -18.76 22.91 1.75
C VAL A 176 -17.60 23.25 0.83
N TYR A 177 -16.44 23.54 1.41
CA TYR A 177 -15.19 23.74 0.69
C TYR A 177 -14.00 23.41 1.60
N PRO A 178 -12.84 23.01 1.04
CA PRO A 178 -11.63 22.79 1.82
C PRO A 178 -11.19 24.08 2.52
N ARG A 179 -11.27 24.10 3.85
CA ARG A 179 -10.95 25.29 4.68
C ARG A 179 -9.50 25.36 5.10
N HIS A 180 -8.81 24.24 5.00
CA HIS A 180 -7.40 24.13 5.36
C HIS A 180 -6.56 23.94 4.10
N PRO A 181 -5.38 24.56 4.06
CA PRO A 181 -4.40 24.23 3.03
C PRO A 181 -3.94 22.79 3.20
N ARG A 182 -3.20 22.28 2.20
CA ARG A 182 -2.45 21.03 2.34
C ARG A 182 -1.54 21.09 3.57
N THR A 183 -1.26 19.92 4.13
CA THR A 183 -0.30 19.76 5.21
C THR A 183 1.01 19.19 4.67
N ASP A 184 2.02 19.08 5.52
CA ASP A 184 3.24 18.33 5.22
C ASP A 184 3.14 16.84 5.61
N ILE A 185 1.94 16.37 5.97
CA ILE A 185 1.71 14.96 6.34
C ILE A 185 1.71 14.11 5.09
N PRO A 186 2.64 13.15 4.94
CA PRO A 186 2.69 12.28 3.79
C PRO A 186 1.44 11.42 3.63
N GLY A 187 0.90 11.33 2.42
CA GLY A 187 -0.16 10.37 2.07
C GLY A 187 0.37 8.95 1.92
N LEU A 188 1.69 8.78 1.75
CA LEU A 188 2.39 7.51 1.75
C LEU A 188 3.86 7.73 2.12
N TYR A 189 4.48 6.69 2.67
CA TYR A 189 5.85 6.71 3.13
C TYR A 189 6.72 5.81 2.27
N CYS A 190 7.66 6.40 1.55
CA CYS A 190 8.58 5.71 0.65
C CYS A 190 9.99 5.76 1.20
N ARG A 191 10.65 4.61 1.26
CA ARG A 191 12.03 4.54 1.74
C ARG A 191 12.79 3.32 1.20
N ARG A 192 14.09 3.32 1.43
CA ARG A 192 14.93 2.14 1.30
C ARG A 192 15.09 1.47 2.67
N TYR A 193 15.08 0.13 2.65
CA TYR A 193 15.40 -0.69 3.81
C TYR A 193 16.37 -1.81 3.37
N GLY A 194 17.59 -1.79 3.89
CA GLY A 194 18.64 -2.66 3.35
C GLY A 194 18.86 -2.39 1.84
N LYS A 195 18.70 -3.41 1.03
CA LYS A 195 18.79 -3.31 -0.44
C LYS A 195 17.43 -3.11 -1.12
N GLY A 196 16.35 -3.29 -0.38
CA GLY A 196 14.98 -3.21 -0.91
C GLY A 196 14.36 -1.82 -0.81
N ARG A 197 13.14 -1.72 -1.31
CA ARG A 197 12.31 -0.52 -1.28
C ARG A 197 10.98 -0.81 -0.59
N VAL A 198 10.48 0.15 0.15
CA VAL A 198 9.25 0.03 0.92
C VAL A 198 8.33 1.20 0.58
N VAL A 199 7.06 0.89 0.33
CA VAL A 199 5.96 1.85 0.33
C VAL A 199 4.99 1.42 1.42
N TYR A 200 4.81 2.27 2.42
CA TYR A 200 3.78 2.10 3.43
C TYR A 200 2.71 3.17 3.24
N ILE A 201 1.46 2.74 3.16
CA ILE A 201 0.29 3.56 2.91
C ILE A 201 -0.59 3.51 4.17
N PRO A 202 -0.60 4.56 5.03
CA PRO A 202 -1.29 4.54 6.33
C PRO A 202 -2.81 4.70 6.21
N TRP A 203 -3.40 4.37 5.08
CA TRP A 203 -4.83 4.43 4.83
C TRP A 203 -5.28 3.28 3.94
N ASP A 204 -6.56 3.10 3.82
CA ASP A 204 -7.23 1.97 3.20
C ASP A 204 -7.40 2.10 1.67
N LEU A 205 -6.34 2.48 0.97
CA LEU A 205 -6.30 2.65 -0.48
C LEU A 205 -6.86 1.44 -1.23
N ASP A 206 -6.43 0.27 -0.83
CA ASP A 206 -6.81 -1.01 -1.41
C ASP A 206 -8.30 -1.31 -1.23
N ARG A 207 -8.82 -1.17 -0.02
CA ARG A 207 -10.24 -1.36 0.27
C ARG A 207 -11.11 -0.37 -0.51
N VAL A 208 -10.76 0.91 -0.45
CA VAL A 208 -11.53 1.96 -1.15
C VAL A 208 -11.49 1.76 -2.66
N PHE A 209 -10.36 1.30 -3.20
CA PHE A 209 -10.30 0.96 -4.61
C PHE A 209 -11.30 -0.16 -4.97
N TRP A 210 -11.38 -1.22 -4.16
CA TRP A 210 -12.37 -2.28 -4.39
C TRP A 210 -13.81 -1.78 -4.35
N GLU A 211 -14.13 -0.94 -3.36
CA GLU A 211 -15.51 -0.46 -3.16
C GLU A 211 -15.96 0.54 -4.23
N VAL A 212 -15.07 1.35 -4.75
CA VAL A 212 -15.40 2.48 -5.64
C VAL A 212 -14.87 2.28 -7.06
N LEU A 213 -13.84 1.46 -7.26
CA LEU A 213 -13.14 1.23 -8.52
C LEU A 213 -12.65 2.54 -9.17
N HIS A 214 -12.22 3.51 -8.35
CA HIS A 214 -11.71 4.78 -8.87
C HIS A 214 -10.36 4.57 -9.55
N PRO A 215 -10.20 4.92 -10.83
CA PRO A 215 -8.99 4.60 -11.60
C PRO A 215 -7.69 5.11 -10.97
N ASP A 216 -7.72 6.25 -10.30
CA ASP A 216 -6.53 6.85 -9.69
C ASP A 216 -6.01 6.00 -8.53
N HIS A 217 -6.89 5.37 -7.76
CA HIS A 217 -6.52 4.46 -6.67
C HIS A 217 -5.82 3.21 -7.22
N GLY A 218 -6.38 2.59 -8.26
CA GLY A 218 -5.78 1.44 -8.92
C GLY A 218 -4.42 1.77 -9.53
N ARG A 219 -4.28 2.95 -10.15
CA ARG A 219 -3.01 3.44 -10.69
C ARG A 219 -1.98 3.67 -9.59
N LEU A 220 -2.37 4.29 -8.49
CA LEU A 220 -1.46 4.53 -7.36
C LEU A 220 -0.95 3.21 -6.76
N LEU A 221 -1.82 2.21 -6.59
CA LEU A 221 -1.43 0.87 -6.15
C LEU A 221 -0.45 0.21 -7.12
N ALA A 222 -0.77 0.19 -8.42
CA ALA A 222 0.09 -0.40 -9.44
C ALA A 222 1.45 0.32 -9.53
N ASN A 223 1.46 1.63 -9.40
CA ASN A 223 2.69 2.43 -9.39
C ASN A 223 3.53 2.16 -8.14
N ALA A 224 2.91 2.04 -6.96
CA ALA A 224 3.62 1.66 -5.74
C ALA A 224 4.30 0.29 -5.90
N VAL A 225 3.60 -0.70 -6.44
CA VAL A 225 4.17 -2.03 -6.73
C VAL A 225 5.34 -1.92 -7.71
N ARG A 226 5.19 -1.17 -8.80
CA ARG A 226 6.25 -0.97 -9.78
C ARG A 226 7.48 -0.30 -9.17
N TRP A 227 7.27 0.73 -8.36
CA TRP A 227 8.36 1.47 -7.73
C TRP A 227 9.17 0.60 -6.76
N VAL A 228 8.51 -0.22 -5.93
CA VAL A 228 9.22 -1.11 -5.00
C VAL A 228 9.90 -2.28 -5.73
N THR A 229 9.29 -2.79 -6.82
CA THR A 229 9.87 -3.88 -7.62
C THR A 229 11.21 -3.48 -8.23
N ASN A 230 11.38 -2.22 -8.62
CA ASN A 230 12.62 -1.64 -9.14
C ASN A 230 13.31 -2.47 -10.23
N SER A 231 12.54 -3.19 -11.00
CA SER A 231 13.04 -4.01 -12.12
C SER A 231 11.92 -4.24 -13.14
N PRO A 232 12.25 -4.45 -14.42
CA PRO A 232 11.26 -4.75 -15.43
C PRO A 232 10.41 -5.98 -15.05
N LEU A 233 9.13 -5.93 -15.39
CA LEU A 233 8.27 -7.10 -15.27
C LEU A 233 8.79 -8.24 -16.18
N PRO A 234 8.60 -9.51 -15.77
CA PRO A 234 9.05 -10.64 -16.58
C PRO A 234 8.30 -10.74 -17.92
N VAL A 235 7.07 -10.25 -17.95
CA VAL A 235 6.21 -10.19 -19.12
C VAL A 235 5.47 -8.86 -19.10
N THR A 236 5.37 -8.22 -20.26
CA THR A 236 4.55 -7.02 -20.47
C THR A 236 3.53 -7.32 -21.56
N VAL A 237 2.27 -7.09 -21.26
CA VAL A 237 1.14 -7.26 -22.18
C VAL A 237 0.48 -5.92 -22.41
N SER A 238 0.30 -5.52 -23.66
CA SER A 238 -0.38 -4.27 -24.07
C SER A 238 -1.60 -4.57 -24.90
N GLY A 239 -2.57 -3.65 -24.91
CA GLY A 239 -3.79 -3.76 -25.68
C GLY A 239 -5.04 -3.35 -24.88
N PRO A 240 -6.23 -3.34 -25.46
CA PRO A 240 -7.47 -2.98 -24.78
C PRO A 240 -7.96 -4.09 -23.85
N GLY A 241 -8.87 -3.73 -22.94
CA GLY A 241 -9.56 -4.66 -22.04
C GLY A 241 -8.75 -5.02 -20.80
N VAL A 242 -9.40 -5.71 -19.86
CA VAL A 242 -8.81 -6.26 -18.64
C VAL A 242 -8.41 -7.70 -18.93
N LEU A 243 -7.17 -8.04 -18.60
CA LEU A 243 -6.60 -9.37 -18.81
C LEU A 243 -5.88 -9.81 -17.55
N ASP A 244 -6.17 -11.03 -17.12
CA ASP A 244 -5.38 -11.70 -16.10
C ASP A 244 -4.16 -12.33 -16.77
N VAL A 245 -2.97 -11.89 -16.37
CA VAL A 245 -1.70 -12.32 -16.98
C VAL A 245 -0.93 -13.17 -16.00
N THR A 246 -0.76 -14.44 -16.31
CA THR A 246 0.12 -15.33 -15.56
C THR A 246 1.30 -15.80 -16.41
N ALA A 247 2.46 -15.93 -15.79
CA ALA A 247 3.69 -16.34 -16.48
C ALA A 247 4.44 -17.40 -15.67
N TRP A 248 4.78 -18.49 -16.33
CA TRP A 248 5.50 -19.59 -15.74
C TRP A 248 6.81 -19.80 -16.47
N ARG A 249 7.89 -20.03 -15.72
CA ARG A 249 9.20 -20.33 -16.27
C ARG A 249 9.58 -21.78 -15.96
N SER A 250 9.94 -22.51 -17.00
CA SER A 250 10.65 -23.78 -16.91
C SER A 250 12.12 -23.62 -17.38
N PRO A 251 13.00 -24.62 -17.21
CA PRO A 251 14.37 -24.54 -17.70
C PRO A 251 14.49 -24.27 -19.22
N SER A 252 13.49 -24.65 -19.99
CA SER A 252 13.51 -24.58 -21.45
C SER A 252 12.47 -23.64 -22.08
N ALA A 253 11.53 -23.10 -21.29
CA ALA A 253 10.43 -22.31 -21.83
C ALA A 253 9.87 -21.28 -20.86
N ILE A 254 9.20 -20.28 -21.39
CA ILE A 254 8.28 -19.38 -20.66
C ILE A 254 6.89 -19.58 -21.25
N THR A 255 5.92 -19.90 -20.39
CA THR A 255 4.51 -20.03 -20.76
C THR A 255 3.77 -18.81 -20.21
N VAL A 256 2.99 -18.14 -21.05
CA VAL A 256 2.15 -17.00 -20.68
C VAL A 256 0.70 -17.39 -20.96
N HIS A 257 -0.15 -17.17 -19.96
CA HIS A 257 -1.61 -17.29 -20.08
C HIS A 257 -2.22 -15.89 -20.01
N LEU A 258 -3.22 -15.66 -20.84
CA LEU A 258 -3.96 -14.40 -20.97
C LEU A 258 -5.46 -14.65 -20.80
#